data_5bf28249118f97e9f7c57334dc873616
#
_entry.id   5bf28249118f97e9f7c57334dc873616
#
_cell.length_a   1.000
_cell.length_b   1.000
_cell.length_c   1.000
_cell.angle_alpha   90.00
_cell.angle_beta   90.00
_cell.angle_gamma   90.00
#
_symmetry.space_group_name_H-M   'P 1'
#
loop_
_entity.id
_entity.type
_entity.pdbx_description
1 polymer ?
#
loop_
_entity_poly.entity_id
_entity_poly.type
_entity_poly.pdbx_seq_one_letter_code
_entity_poly.pdbx_strand_id
1 'polypeptide(L)'
;MTFKELDLIEPILKALQQTGYTTPTPIQEQAIPVLLKGKDLLGCAQTGTGKTAAFAIPLIQRLYQSDHKKGIKALILTPTRELAIQIGENFDQYAKYTGVKHAVIFGGVPQKAQVDALKRGVQVLIATPGRLLDLQSQGCISVSYTHLRAHETRSN
;
A
#
# COMPACT_ATOMS: atom_id res chain seq x y z
N MET A 1 -6.62 -17.14 -16.13
CA MET A 1 -7.15 -15.79 -15.87
C MET A 1 -6.05 -14.75 -16.05
N THR A 2 -6.37 -13.62 -16.65
CA THR A 2 -5.45 -12.51 -16.84
C THR A 2 -5.83 -11.36 -15.90
N PHE A 3 -4.92 -10.41 -15.70
CA PHE A 3 -5.23 -9.23 -14.89
C PHE A 3 -6.38 -8.40 -15.47
N LYS A 4 -6.56 -8.42 -16.79
CA LYS A 4 -7.69 -7.72 -17.43
C LYS A 4 -9.04 -8.22 -16.98
N GLU A 5 -9.13 -9.48 -16.59
CA GLU A 5 -10.37 -10.11 -16.14
C GLU A 5 -10.71 -9.79 -14.68
N LEU A 6 -9.85 -9.07 -13.97
CA LEU A 6 -10.02 -8.70 -12.56
C LEU A 6 -10.64 -7.31 -12.35
N ASP A 7 -11.19 -6.70 -13.39
CA ASP A 7 -11.83 -5.38 -13.34
C ASP A 7 -10.89 -4.25 -12.90
N LEU A 8 -9.62 -4.35 -13.30
CA LEU A 8 -8.63 -3.34 -12.98
C LEU A 8 -8.67 -2.17 -13.99
N ILE A 9 -8.42 -0.97 -13.49
CA ILE A 9 -8.37 0.24 -14.31
C ILE A 9 -7.13 0.24 -15.22
N GLU A 10 -7.22 0.96 -16.34
CA GLU A 10 -6.14 1.03 -17.33
C GLU A 10 -4.78 1.50 -16.77
N PRO A 11 -4.70 2.53 -15.90
CA PRO A 11 -3.42 2.93 -15.35
C PRO A 11 -2.70 1.81 -14.57
N ILE A 12 -3.46 0.95 -13.88
CA ILE A 12 -2.89 -0.19 -13.16
C ILE A 12 -2.48 -1.28 -14.14
N LEU A 13 -3.32 -1.59 -15.13
CA LEU A 13 -2.99 -2.59 -16.15
C LEU A 13 -1.72 -2.20 -16.91
N LYS A 14 -1.56 -0.92 -17.23
CA LYS A 14 -0.36 -0.41 -17.88
C LYS A 14 0.89 -0.61 -17.01
N ALA A 15 0.78 -0.32 -15.73
CA ALA A 15 1.89 -0.52 -14.79
C ALA A 15 2.27 -2.00 -14.69
N LEU A 16 1.29 -2.89 -14.58
CA LEU A 16 1.52 -4.33 -14.52
C LEU A 16 2.18 -4.86 -15.79
N GLN A 17 1.75 -4.36 -16.95
CA GLN A 17 2.35 -4.74 -18.24
C GLN A 17 3.83 -4.36 -18.28
N GLN A 18 4.20 -3.19 -17.77
CA GLN A 18 5.59 -2.75 -17.72
C GLN A 18 6.46 -3.58 -16.79
N THR A 19 5.89 -4.11 -15.72
CA THR A 19 6.61 -5.01 -14.80
C THR A 19 6.72 -6.43 -15.31
N GLY A 20 6.06 -6.75 -16.44
CA GLY A 20 6.06 -8.09 -16.99
C GLY A 20 5.02 -9.02 -16.37
N TYR A 21 4.15 -8.50 -15.53
CA TYR A 21 3.09 -9.31 -14.91
C TYR A 21 1.92 -9.45 -15.87
N THR A 22 1.72 -10.65 -16.38
CA THR A 22 0.63 -10.97 -17.32
C THR A 22 -0.46 -11.82 -16.69
N THR A 23 -0.07 -12.68 -15.75
CA THR A 23 -0.98 -13.65 -15.13
C THR A 23 -0.94 -13.48 -13.62
N PRO A 24 -2.09 -13.29 -12.96
CA PRO A 24 -2.12 -13.19 -11.52
C PRO A 24 -1.78 -14.51 -10.84
N THR A 25 -1.17 -14.42 -9.67
CA THR A 25 -0.94 -15.59 -8.80
C THR A 25 -2.27 -16.01 -8.16
N PRO A 26 -2.34 -17.23 -7.59
CA PRO A 26 -3.58 -17.67 -6.94
C PRO A 26 -4.07 -16.74 -5.85
N ILE A 27 -3.16 -16.20 -5.02
CA ILE A 27 -3.57 -15.27 -3.96
C ILE A 27 -4.10 -13.96 -4.54
N GLN A 28 -3.55 -13.48 -5.66
CA GLN A 28 -4.02 -12.28 -6.33
C GLN A 28 -5.42 -12.49 -6.92
N GLU A 29 -5.67 -13.64 -7.58
CA GLU A 29 -6.98 -13.96 -8.12
C GLU A 29 -8.07 -13.99 -7.05
N GLN A 30 -7.75 -14.50 -5.87
CA GLN A 30 -8.69 -14.61 -4.76
C GLN A 30 -8.90 -13.29 -4.03
N ALA A 31 -7.82 -12.55 -3.77
CA ALA A 31 -7.85 -11.38 -2.92
C ALA A 31 -8.30 -10.12 -3.63
N ILE A 32 -7.86 -9.90 -4.86
CA ILE A 32 -8.13 -8.64 -5.57
C ILE A 32 -9.63 -8.39 -5.71
N PRO A 33 -10.46 -9.33 -6.19
CA PRO A 33 -11.89 -9.07 -6.31
C PRO A 33 -12.57 -8.76 -4.98
N VAL A 34 -12.18 -9.45 -3.92
CA VAL A 34 -12.74 -9.24 -2.57
C VAL A 34 -12.41 -7.85 -2.06
N LEU A 35 -11.16 -7.44 -2.19
CA LEU A 35 -10.71 -6.13 -1.71
C LEU A 35 -11.25 -4.98 -2.56
N LEU A 36 -11.45 -5.19 -3.86
CA LEU A 36 -12.08 -4.18 -4.71
C LEU A 36 -13.53 -3.88 -4.31
N LYS A 37 -14.22 -4.86 -3.74
CA LYS A 37 -15.58 -4.68 -3.23
C LYS A 37 -15.61 -4.00 -1.87
N GLY A 38 -14.46 -3.63 -1.32
CA GLY A 38 -14.38 -2.97 -0.03
C GLY A 38 -14.46 -3.90 1.17
N LYS A 39 -14.40 -5.20 0.95
CA LYS A 39 -14.41 -6.19 2.02
C LYS A 39 -13.02 -6.39 2.58
N ASP A 40 -12.94 -6.69 3.86
CA ASP A 40 -11.67 -7.01 4.50
C ASP A 40 -11.30 -8.46 4.20
N LEU A 41 -10.03 -8.68 3.95
CA LEU A 41 -9.48 -10.02 3.76
C LEU A 41 -8.43 -10.28 4.83
N LEU A 42 -8.65 -11.33 5.62
CA LEU A 42 -7.62 -11.83 6.51
C LEU A 42 -6.89 -12.95 5.80
N GLY A 43 -5.70 -12.65 5.32
CA GLY A 43 -4.87 -13.61 4.62
C GLY A 43 -3.53 -13.76 5.32
N CYS A 44 -3.13 -15.01 5.52
CA CYS A 44 -1.80 -15.33 6.00
C CYS A 44 -1.06 -16.04 4.88
N ALA A 45 -0.18 -15.34 4.20
CA ALA A 45 0.60 -15.90 3.10
C ALA A 45 2.08 -15.64 3.36
N GLN A 46 2.91 -16.54 2.89
CA GLN A 46 4.36 -16.36 3.00
C GLN A 46 4.86 -15.27 2.06
N THR A 47 5.93 -14.59 2.46
CA THR A 47 6.58 -13.59 1.64
C THR A 47 7.04 -14.19 0.31
N GLY A 48 6.95 -13.41 -0.77
CA GLY A 48 7.43 -13.81 -2.08
C GLY A 48 6.41 -14.42 -3.02
N THR A 49 5.14 -14.56 -2.61
CA THR A 49 4.09 -15.20 -3.41
C THR A 49 3.12 -14.23 -4.07
N GLY A 50 3.54 -12.98 -4.31
CA GLY A 50 2.67 -11.97 -4.89
C GLY A 50 1.69 -11.34 -3.90
N LYS A 51 1.94 -11.52 -2.63
CA LYS A 51 1.08 -11.07 -1.55
C LYS A 51 0.92 -9.54 -1.51
N THR A 52 2.01 -8.82 -1.72
CA THR A 52 1.95 -7.35 -1.72
C THR A 52 1.04 -6.84 -2.83
N ALA A 53 1.18 -7.37 -4.04
CA ALA A 53 0.33 -6.99 -5.16
C ALA A 53 -1.15 -7.31 -4.88
N ALA A 54 -1.42 -8.41 -4.18
CA ALA A 54 -2.78 -8.84 -3.89
C ALA A 54 -3.56 -7.82 -3.08
N PHE A 55 -2.91 -7.05 -2.20
CA PHE A 55 -3.57 -5.97 -1.47
C PHE A 55 -3.27 -4.57 -2.02
N ALA A 56 -2.06 -4.35 -2.53
CA ALA A 56 -1.66 -3.03 -3.03
C ALA A 56 -2.47 -2.60 -4.26
N ILE A 57 -2.66 -3.50 -5.20
CA ILE A 57 -3.39 -3.21 -6.44
C ILE A 57 -4.82 -2.77 -6.16
N PRO A 58 -5.65 -3.51 -5.40
CA PRO A 58 -7.01 -3.05 -5.11
C PRO A 58 -7.03 -1.79 -4.24
N LEU A 59 -6.10 -1.64 -3.33
CA LEU A 59 -6.01 -0.44 -2.50
C LEU A 59 -5.75 0.80 -3.37
N ILE A 60 -4.78 0.73 -4.28
CA ILE A 60 -4.45 1.83 -5.19
C ILE A 60 -5.67 2.18 -6.05
N GLN A 61 -6.36 1.18 -6.59
CA GLN A 61 -7.54 1.41 -7.42
C GLN A 61 -8.66 2.10 -6.64
N ARG A 62 -8.93 1.65 -5.43
CA ARG A 62 -9.94 2.27 -4.58
C ARG A 62 -9.59 3.72 -4.24
N LEU A 63 -8.32 3.99 -3.93
CA LEU A 63 -7.88 5.35 -3.65
C LEU A 63 -7.95 6.25 -4.87
N TYR A 64 -7.61 5.72 -6.03
CA TYR A 64 -7.72 6.45 -7.30
C TYR A 64 -9.17 6.82 -7.62
N GLN A 65 -10.11 5.94 -7.33
CA GLN A 65 -11.54 6.13 -7.61
C GLN A 65 -12.28 6.90 -6.51
N SER A 66 -11.65 7.08 -5.35
CA SER A 66 -12.28 7.77 -4.23
C SER A 66 -12.21 9.30 -4.39
N ASP A 67 -13.03 10.02 -3.64
CA ASP A 67 -12.95 11.47 -3.55
C ASP A 67 -11.56 11.89 -3.09
N HIS A 68 -11.01 12.93 -3.76
CA HIS A 68 -9.65 13.42 -3.54
C HIS A 68 -9.52 14.20 -2.22
N LYS A 69 -9.96 13.64 -1.13
CA LYS A 69 -9.74 14.25 0.17
C LYS A 69 -8.27 14.08 0.56
N LYS A 70 -7.68 15.17 1.00
CA LYS A 70 -6.29 15.16 1.47
C LYS A 70 -6.17 14.33 2.74
N GLY A 71 -5.04 13.68 2.92
CA GLY A 71 -4.70 12.95 4.12
C GLY A 71 -4.44 11.48 3.88
N ILE A 72 -3.93 10.83 4.92
CA ILE A 72 -3.60 9.42 4.90
C ILE A 72 -4.91 8.61 4.92
N LYS A 73 -5.07 7.73 3.93
CA LYS A 73 -6.26 6.90 3.77
C LYS A 73 -6.00 5.43 4.14
N ALA A 74 -4.76 5.01 4.10
CA ALA A 74 -4.38 3.63 4.41
C ALA A 74 -3.07 3.61 5.16
N LEU A 75 -2.98 2.70 6.11
CA LEU A 75 -1.77 2.45 6.89
C LEU A 75 -1.39 0.99 6.76
N ILE A 76 -0.15 0.74 6.38
CA ILE A 76 0.41 -0.61 6.29
C ILE A 76 1.53 -0.70 7.32
N LEU A 77 1.33 -1.56 8.32
CA LEU A 77 2.34 -1.80 9.35
C LEU A 77 3.17 -3.02 8.98
N THR A 78 4.48 -2.89 9.08
CA THR A 78 5.40 -3.99 8.83
C THR A 78 6.39 -4.10 9.98
N PRO A 79 6.82 -5.32 10.32
CA PRO A 79 7.73 -5.49 11.46
C PRO A 79 9.16 -5.05 11.16
N THR A 80 9.58 -5.00 9.90
CA THR A 80 10.97 -4.73 9.53
C THR A 80 11.09 -3.60 8.52
N ARG A 81 12.22 -2.90 8.58
CA ARG A 81 12.60 -1.86 7.63
C ARG A 81 12.67 -2.39 6.21
N GLU A 82 13.27 -3.58 6.03
CA GLU A 82 13.46 -4.20 4.72
C GLU A 82 12.13 -4.46 4.04
N LEU A 83 11.16 -4.99 4.79
CA LEU A 83 9.82 -5.25 4.24
C LEU A 83 9.09 -3.95 3.90
N ALA A 84 9.23 -2.91 4.74
CA ALA A 84 8.64 -1.60 4.46
C ALA A 84 9.17 -1.03 3.13
N ILE A 85 10.48 -1.13 2.90
CA ILE A 85 11.11 -0.67 1.66
C ILE A 85 10.60 -1.45 0.45
N GLN A 86 10.52 -2.79 0.56
CA GLN A 86 10.00 -3.62 -0.52
C GLN A 86 8.56 -3.27 -0.88
N ILE A 87 7.71 -3.08 0.12
CA ILE A 87 6.32 -2.69 -0.12
C ILE A 87 6.26 -1.33 -0.81
N GLY A 88 7.09 -0.37 -0.38
CA GLY A 88 7.17 0.94 -1.01
C GLY A 88 7.57 0.87 -2.47
N GLU A 89 8.56 0.06 -2.81
CA GLU A 89 8.97 -0.16 -4.20
C GLU A 89 7.84 -0.73 -5.05
N ASN A 90 7.07 -1.65 -4.48
CA ASN A 90 5.93 -2.23 -5.18
C ASN A 90 4.84 -1.18 -5.42
N PHE A 91 4.58 -0.31 -4.44
CA PHE A 91 3.65 0.80 -4.63
C PHE A 91 4.14 1.77 -5.73
N ASP A 92 5.44 2.05 -5.80
CA ASP A 92 5.99 2.86 -6.89
C ASP A 92 5.67 2.27 -8.26
N GLN A 93 5.80 0.95 -8.39
CA GLN A 93 5.53 0.26 -9.65
C GLN A 93 4.04 0.27 -10.01
N TYR A 94 3.19 -0.13 -9.06
CA TYR A 94 1.76 -0.31 -9.35
C TYR A 94 1.00 1.00 -9.45
N ALA A 95 1.39 2.02 -8.69
CA ALA A 95 0.73 3.31 -8.66
C ALA A 95 1.28 4.32 -9.66
N LYS A 96 2.25 3.93 -10.47
CA LYS A 96 3.03 4.83 -11.34
C LYS A 96 2.17 5.76 -12.19
N TYR A 97 1.04 5.29 -12.68
CA TYR A 97 0.17 6.04 -13.58
C TYR A 97 -1.13 6.51 -12.91
N THR A 98 -1.25 6.35 -11.59
CA THR A 98 -2.48 6.69 -10.88
C THR A 98 -2.43 8.01 -10.13
N GLY A 99 -1.24 8.52 -9.86
CA GLY A 99 -1.09 9.68 -8.98
C GLY A 99 -1.28 9.40 -7.49
N VAL A 100 -1.57 8.17 -7.10
CA VAL A 100 -1.65 7.77 -5.69
C VAL A 100 -0.24 7.79 -5.10
N LYS A 101 -0.07 8.52 -4.01
CA LYS A 101 1.25 8.72 -3.37
C LYS A 101 1.34 7.97 -2.05
N HIS A 102 2.53 7.48 -1.75
CA HIS A 102 2.82 6.79 -0.51
C HIS A 102 4.10 7.34 0.12
N ALA A 103 4.26 7.07 1.40
CA ALA A 103 5.51 7.31 2.12
C ALA A 103 5.88 6.06 2.92
N VAL A 104 7.18 5.83 3.05
CA VAL A 104 7.73 4.74 3.84
C VAL A 104 8.47 5.33 5.03
N ILE A 105 8.08 4.95 6.24
CA ILE A 105 8.71 5.44 7.46
C ILE A 105 9.23 4.28 8.31
N PHE A 106 10.47 4.38 8.76
CA PHE A 106 11.13 3.38 9.60
C PHE A 106 12.24 4.01 10.43
N GLY A 107 12.61 3.36 11.52
CA GLY A 107 13.66 3.83 12.43
C GLY A 107 15.07 3.55 11.92
N GLY A 108 16.05 4.04 12.68
CA GLY A 108 17.46 3.83 12.38
C GLY A 108 18.06 4.78 11.36
N VAL A 109 17.29 5.76 10.88
CA VAL A 109 17.72 6.82 9.95
C VAL A 109 17.18 8.15 10.42
N PRO A 110 17.77 9.30 9.99
CA PRO A 110 17.21 10.60 10.31
C PRO A 110 15.79 10.74 9.79
N GLN A 111 14.93 11.36 10.60
CA GLN A 111 13.51 11.45 10.27
C GLN A 111 13.15 12.56 9.29
N LYS A 112 14.06 13.48 9.01
CA LYS A 112 13.75 14.70 8.23
C LYS A 112 13.12 14.40 6.88
N ALA A 113 13.69 13.50 6.09
CA ALA A 113 13.17 13.15 4.78
C ALA A 113 11.79 12.51 4.87
N GLN A 114 11.54 11.73 5.92
CA GLN A 114 10.26 11.10 6.17
C GLN A 114 9.19 12.13 6.56
N VAL A 115 9.54 13.06 7.42
CA VAL A 115 8.64 14.16 7.81
C VAL A 115 8.32 15.04 6.61
N ASP A 116 9.31 15.37 5.77
CA ASP A 116 9.11 16.17 4.57
C ASP A 116 8.16 15.47 3.59
N ALA A 117 8.29 14.15 3.42
CA ALA A 117 7.39 13.37 2.58
C ALA A 117 5.95 13.43 3.10
N LEU A 118 5.76 13.32 4.41
CA LEU A 118 4.44 13.44 5.04
C LEU A 118 3.84 14.83 4.85
N LYS A 119 4.64 15.88 4.93
CA LYS A 119 4.19 17.25 4.71
C LYS A 119 3.73 17.50 3.27
N ARG A 120 4.35 16.84 2.30
CA ARG A 120 3.92 16.93 0.90
C ARG A 120 2.57 16.27 0.65
N GLY A 121 2.15 15.39 1.56
CA GLY A 121 0.88 14.70 1.49
C GLY A 121 0.96 13.35 0.76
N VAL A 122 0.47 12.32 1.44
CA VAL A 122 0.41 10.96 0.89
C VAL A 122 -0.92 10.33 1.28
N GLN A 123 -1.41 9.40 0.47
CA GLN A 123 -2.62 8.65 0.78
C GLN A 123 -2.32 7.33 1.49
N VAL A 124 -1.15 6.75 1.25
CA VAL A 124 -0.74 5.47 1.84
C VAL A 124 0.50 5.69 2.69
N LEU A 125 0.47 5.21 3.91
CA LEU A 125 1.61 5.23 4.81
C LEU A 125 2.04 3.79 5.10
N ILE A 126 3.29 3.48 4.78
CA ILE A 126 3.92 2.19 5.06
C ILE A 126 4.91 2.43 6.18
N ALA A 127 4.76 1.73 7.30
CA ALA A 127 5.50 2.10 8.50
C ALA A 127 5.93 0.89 9.33
N THR A 128 7.08 1.02 9.97
CA THR A 128 7.41 0.18 11.12
C THR A 128 6.80 0.80 12.38
N PRO A 129 6.30 -0.02 13.33
CA PRO A 129 5.53 0.50 14.46
C PRO A 129 6.26 1.54 15.33
N GLY A 130 7.55 1.34 15.60
CA GLY A 130 8.31 2.25 16.46
C GLY A 130 8.39 3.66 15.90
N ARG A 131 8.76 3.81 14.62
CA ARG A 131 8.86 5.11 13.98
C ARG A 131 7.47 5.74 13.79
N LEU A 132 6.45 4.94 13.53
CA LEU A 132 5.08 5.45 13.44
C LEU A 132 4.65 6.11 14.74
N LEU A 133 4.83 5.43 15.86
CA LEU A 133 4.49 5.97 17.18
C LEU A 133 5.31 7.20 17.51
N ASP A 134 6.59 7.22 17.16
CA ASP A 134 7.47 8.34 17.38
C ASP A 134 6.98 9.59 16.63
N LEU A 135 6.70 9.47 15.34
CA LEU A 135 6.22 10.61 14.54
C LEU A 135 4.81 11.03 14.95
N GLN A 136 3.97 10.09 15.37
CA GLN A 136 2.63 10.41 15.87
C GLN A 136 2.73 11.23 17.16
N SER A 137 3.63 10.86 18.08
CA SER A 137 3.83 11.59 19.33
C SER A 137 4.38 13.00 19.10
N GLN A 138 5.12 13.22 18.02
CA GLN A 138 5.63 14.53 17.64
C GLN A 138 4.60 15.39 16.89
N GLY A 139 3.41 14.86 16.63
CA GLY A 139 2.38 15.58 15.87
C GLY A 139 2.62 15.62 14.36
N CYS A 140 3.57 14.84 13.85
CA CYS A 140 3.89 14.81 12.42
C CYS A 140 2.87 14.00 11.61
N ILE A 141 2.07 13.19 12.27
CA ILE A 141 1.05 12.35 11.63
C ILE A 141 -0.28 12.64 12.32
N SER A 142 -1.25 13.09 11.53
CA SER A 142 -2.63 13.20 11.96
C SER A 142 -3.43 12.10 11.29
N VAL A 143 -3.93 11.17 12.08
CA VAL A 143 -4.64 10.01 11.58
C VAL A 143 -6.08 10.07 12.07
N SER A 144 -7.02 10.09 11.11
CA SER A 144 -8.42 9.91 11.44
C SER A 144 -8.70 8.41 11.46
N TYR A 145 -8.77 7.85 12.66
CA TYR A 145 -8.96 6.42 12.86
C TYR A 145 -10.29 5.89 12.33
N THR A 146 -11.26 6.76 12.09
CA THR A 146 -12.58 6.36 11.59
C THR A 146 -12.55 5.89 10.13
N HIS A 147 -11.51 6.22 9.38
CA HIS A 147 -11.39 5.88 7.95
C HIS A 147 -10.14 5.09 7.63
N LEU A 148 -9.33 4.74 8.62
CA LEU A 148 -8.06 4.04 8.42
C LEU A 148 -8.24 2.57 8.66
N ARG A 149 -7.84 1.77 7.68
CA ARG A 149 -7.73 0.33 7.83
C ARG A 149 -6.26 -0.01 7.97
N ALA A 150 -5.92 -0.64 9.08
CA ALA A 150 -4.58 -1.17 9.30
C ALA A 150 -4.51 -2.59 8.75
N HIS A 151 -3.58 -2.79 7.82
CA HIS A 151 -3.28 -4.12 7.32
C HIS A 151 -1.92 -4.52 7.84
N GLU A 152 -1.91 -5.56 8.67
CA GLU A 152 -0.67 -6.11 9.19
C GLU A 152 -0.27 -7.29 8.31
N THR A 153 0.90 -7.18 7.67
CA THR A 153 1.47 -8.29 6.93
C THR A 153 2.46 -9.00 7.86
N ARG A 154 2.12 -10.20 8.27
CA ARG A 154 3.04 -11.05 9.03
C ARG A 154 3.69 -12.03 8.08
N SER A 155 5.02 -12.05 8.08
CA SER A 155 5.77 -13.14 7.49
C SER A 155 5.99 -14.20 8.57
N ASN A 156 5.43 -15.33 8.38
CA ASN A 156 5.77 -16.49 9.18
C ASN A 156 6.78 -17.33 8.43
#